data_ad1536610371609079926e3a7453d322
#
_entry.id   ad1536610371609079926e3a7453d322
#
_cell.length_a   1.000
_cell.length_b   1.000
_cell.length_c   1.000
_cell.angle_alpha   90.00
_cell.angle_beta   90.00
_cell.angle_gamma   90.00
#
_symmetry.space_group_name_H-M   'P 1'
#
loop_
_entity.id
_entity.type
_entity.pdbx_description
1 polymer ?
#
loop_
_entity_poly.entity_id
_entity_poly.type
_entity_poly.pdbx_seq_one_letter_code
_entity_poly.pdbx_strand_id
1 'polypeptide(L)'
;MKRILFQILAVAAAGATGACSDFLDPYPSAIRSEDYILTNPTTMQGLIGKCYDYMAQNYNDNEGAYLDCATDNAVRTSTTDVLRRFAVGVTSPTNDPFETYWDRDYKAIYNVNMFLKANRGLNMRYMLDDHLDELLRNRLWGEAYALRAWFQWDLLQKFGGRGTDGRLLGYPILLEPVRVWEMSPEEMRGLRFERNTYDECVAQILRDCDSAYKYLPIAHRDFLVPNADDRR
;
A
#
# COMPACT_ATOMS: atom_id res chain seq x y z
N MET A 1 52.63 -26.40 42.30
CA MET A 1 52.59 -25.78 40.98
C MET A 1 51.50 -26.32 40.05
N LYS A 2 51.38 -27.64 39.84
CA LYS A 2 50.36 -28.21 38.94
C LYS A 2 48.89 -27.89 39.29
N ARG A 3 48.54 -27.81 40.58
CA ARG A 3 47.17 -27.43 41.01
C ARG A 3 46.81 -25.96 40.77
N ILE A 4 47.78 -25.06 40.92
CA ILE A 4 47.58 -23.63 40.69
C ILE A 4 47.43 -23.35 39.17
N LEU A 5 48.20 -24.08 38.34
CA LEU A 5 48.09 -23.97 36.86
C LEU A 5 46.72 -24.44 36.36
N PHE A 6 46.18 -25.52 36.95
CA PHE A 6 44.86 -26.04 36.60
C PHE A 6 43.72 -25.11 37.03
N GLN A 7 43.86 -24.42 38.16
CA GLN A 7 42.87 -23.44 38.61
C GLN A 7 42.88 -22.19 37.73
N ILE A 8 44.06 -21.69 37.31
CA ILE A 8 44.18 -20.57 36.41
C ILE A 8 43.60 -20.92 35.02
N LEU A 9 43.82 -22.13 34.53
CA LEU A 9 43.26 -22.59 33.25
C LEU A 9 41.74 -22.74 33.31
N ALA A 10 41.16 -23.17 34.43
CA ALA A 10 39.71 -23.34 34.62
C ALA A 10 39.02 -21.95 34.71
N VAL A 11 39.65 -20.94 35.34
CA VAL A 11 39.11 -19.57 35.40
C VAL A 11 39.20 -18.89 34.03
N ALA A 12 40.25 -19.11 33.23
CA ALA A 12 40.38 -18.60 31.89
C ALA A 12 39.37 -19.22 30.92
N ALA A 13 39.05 -20.51 31.07
CA ALA A 13 38.04 -21.20 30.28
C ALA A 13 36.60 -20.73 30.60
N ALA A 14 36.31 -20.40 31.88
CA ALA A 14 35.02 -19.89 32.30
C ALA A 14 34.78 -18.42 31.84
N GLY A 15 35.84 -17.61 31.67
CA GLY A 15 35.75 -16.27 31.15
C GLY A 15 35.56 -16.17 29.64
N ALA A 16 35.84 -17.25 28.87
CA ALA A 16 35.73 -17.24 27.43
C ALA A 16 34.33 -17.57 26.90
N THR A 17 33.41 -18.05 27.74
CA THR A 17 32.06 -18.44 27.31
C THR A 17 31.04 -17.28 27.33
N GLY A 18 31.42 -16.11 27.86
CA GLY A 18 30.52 -14.94 27.96
C GLY A 18 30.77 -13.85 26.89
N ALA A 19 31.77 -14.01 26.02
CA ALA A 19 32.27 -12.87 25.22
C ALA A 19 31.74 -12.78 23.78
N CYS A 20 30.82 -13.63 23.34
CA CYS A 20 30.44 -13.71 21.92
C CYS A 20 28.96 -13.74 21.63
N SER A 21 28.06 -13.39 22.54
CA SER A 21 26.63 -13.35 22.20
C SER A 21 26.31 -12.23 21.20
N ASP A 22 26.86 -11.05 21.37
CA ASP A 22 26.58 -9.90 20.50
C ASP A 22 27.28 -9.98 19.13
N PHE A 23 28.36 -10.77 19.01
CA PHE A 23 29.08 -10.90 17.72
C PHE A 23 28.37 -11.83 16.73
N LEU A 24 27.53 -12.72 17.24
CA LEU A 24 26.77 -13.69 16.42
C LEU A 24 25.33 -13.21 16.15
N ASP A 25 24.88 -12.13 16.79
CA ASP A 25 23.64 -11.49 16.40
C ASP A 25 23.82 -10.87 15.01
N PRO A 26 23.19 -11.39 13.98
CA PRO A 26 23.27 -10.75 12.67
C PRO A 26 22.79 -9.32 12.84
N TYR A 27 23.60 -8.35 12.39
CA TYR A 27 23.10 -6.99 12.20
C TYR A 27 21.73 -7.08 11.54
N PRO A 28 20.71 -6.34 12.01
CA PRO A 28 19.40 -6.38 11.40
C PRO A 28 19.60 -6.24 9.90
N SER A 29 19.28 -7.30 9.17
CA SER A 29 19.39 -7.32 7.73
C SER A 29 18.64 -6.11 7.18
N ALA A 30 18.92 -5.68 5.95
CA ALA A 30 18.25 -4.56 5.30
C ALA A 30 16.71 -4.71 5.24
N ILE A 31 16.16 -5.83 5.70
CA ILE A 31 14.73 -6.07 5.92
C ILE A 31 14.35 -5.37 7.24
N ARG A 32 13.76 -4.21 7.11
CA ARG A 32 13.21 -3.47 8.25
C ARG A 32 12.03 -4.24 8.81
N SER A 33 12.03 -4.48 10.15
CA SER A 33 10.87 -5.08 10.81
C SER A 33 9.64 -4.19 10.63
N GLU A 34 8.45 -4.77 10.67
CA GLU A 34 7.20 -3.99 10.62
C GLU A 34 7.16 -2.96 11.76
N ASP A 35 7.61 -3.33 12.95
CA ASP A 35 7.68 -2.41 14.09
C ASP A 35 8.54 -1.19 13.76
N TYR A 36 9.69 -1.36 13.12
CA TYR A 36 10.51 -0.24 12.65
C TYR A 36 9.76 0.65 11.65
N ILE A 37 9.01 0.05 10.71
CA ILE A 37 8.22 0.82 9.73
C ILE A 37 7.16 1.65 10.44
N LEU A 38 6.48 1.07 11.43
CA LEU A 38 5.35 1.68 12.11
C LEU A 38 5.73 2.68 13.20
N THR A 39 6.98 2.67 13.65
CA THR A 39 7.49 3.58 14.69
C THR A 39 8.39 4.69 14.12
N ASN A 40 8.83 4.58 12.87
CA ASN A 40 9.72 5.56 12.26
C ASN A 40 8.94 6.52 11.34
N PRO A 41 8.99 7.86 11.58
CA PRO A 41 8.25 8.85 10.80
C PRO A 41 8.55 8.82 9.30
N THR A 42 9.82 8.65 8.93
CA THR A 42 10.24 8.63 7.52
C THR A 42 9.65 7.42 6.77
N THR A 43 9.64 6.26 7.40
CA THR A 43 9.07 5.06 6.79
C THR A 43 7.56 5.10 6.75
N MET A 44 6.91 5.66 7.76
CA MET A 44 5.46 5.90 7.76
C MET A 44 5.03 6.84 6.63
N GLN A 45 5.74 7.95 6.45
CA GLN A 45 5.53 8.83 5.30
C GLN A 45 5.83 8.11 3.98
N GLY A 46 6.84 7.25 3.97
CA GLY A 46 7.23 6.43 2.82
C GLY A 46 6.14 5.46 2.36
N LEU A 47 5.23 4.99 3.25
CA LEU A 47 4.07 4.19 2.85
C LEU A 47 3.15 4.96 1.91
N ILE A 48 2.91 6.24 2.21
CA ILE A 48 2.09 7.11 1.35
C ILE A 48 2.86 7.47 0.07
N GLY A 49 4.14 7.83 0.19
CA GLY A 49 5.00 8.10 -0.96
C GLY A 49 5.06 6.92 -1.95
N LYS A 50 5.10 5.69 -1.45
CA LYS A 50 5.08 4.48 -2.29
C LYS A 50 3.77 4.31 -3.07
N CYS A 51 2.65 4.78 -2.54
CA CYS A 51 1.39 4.73 -3.27
C CYS A 51 1.42 5.60 -4.54
N TYR A 52 2.12 6.74 -4.52
CA TYR A 52 2.30 7.56 -5.73
C TYR A 52 3.11 6.85 -6.81
N ASP A 53 4.06 5.96 -6.45
CA ASP A 53 4.79 5.15 -7.44
C ASP A 53 3.87 4.12 -8.12
N TYR A 54 2.79 3.70 -7.47
CA TYR A 54 1.81 2.78 -8.03
C TYR A 54 0.78 3.48 -8.93
N MET A 55 0.65 4.80 -8.85
CA MET A 55 -0.24 5.53 -9.77
C MET A 55 0.33 5.50 -11.19
N ALA A 56 -0.57 5.47 -12.17
CA ALA A 56 -0.18 5.61 -13.56
C ALA A 56 0.60 6.91 -13.78
N GLN A 57 1.81 6.79 -14.29
CA GLN A 57 2.72 7.93 -14.45
C GLN A 57 2.40 8.76 -15.70
N ASN A 58 1.67 8.20 -16.64
CA ASN A 58 1.26 8.86 -17.86
C ASN A 58 0.06 8.15 -18.51
N TYR A 59 -0.53 8.80 -19.51
CA TYR A 59 -1.73 8.33 -20.21
C TYR A 59 -1.50 7.11 -21.14
N ASN A 60 -0.26 6.69 -21.35
CA ASN A 60 0.10 5.52 -22.15
C ASN A 60 0.67 4.37 -21.29
N ASP A 61 0.18 4.23 -20.06
CA ASP A 61 0.69 3.29 -19.04
C ASP A 61 0.53 1.81 -19.41
N ASN A 62 -0.32 1.49 -20.39
CA ASN A 62 -0.55 0.13 -20.86
C ASN A 62 0.52 -0.29 -21.90
N GLU A 63 1.75 -0.59 -21.43
CA GLU A 63 2.87 -0.97 -22.30
C GLU A 63 3.18 0.05 -23.40
N GLY A 64 2.99 1.34 -23.12
CA GLY A 64 3.18 2.41 -24.06
C GLY A 64 2.02 2.59 -25.08
N ALA A 65 0.87 2.00 -24.83
CA ALA A 65 -0.32 2.16 -25.64
C ALA A 65 -1.36 3.04 -24.96
N TYR A 66 -2.07 3.82 -25.76
CA TYR A 66 -3.24 4.58 -25.32
C TYR A 66 -4.45 3.66 -25.18
N LEU A 67 -5.28 3.93 -24.19
CA LEU A 67 -6.49 3.13 -23.95
C LEU A 67 -7.47 3.15 -25.13
N ASP A 68 -7.43 4.19 -25.97
CA ASP A 68 -8.19 4.27 -27.21
C ASP A 68 -7.89 3.11 -28.20
N CYS A 69 -6.70 2.49 -28.10
CA CYS A 69 -6.36 1.30 -28.88
C CYS A 69 -7.14 0.03 -28.45
N ALA A 70 -7.89 0.09 -27.37
CA ALA A 70 -8.83 -0.94 -26.96
C ALA A 70 -10.23 -0.76 -27.56
N THR A 71 -10.46 0.33 -28.27
CA THR A 71 -11.74 0.73 -28.88
C THR A 71 -11.62 0.81 -30.40
N ASP A 72 -12.65 1.27 -31.07
CA ASP A 72 -12.67 1.55 -32.52
C ASP A 72 -12.04 2.90 -32.90
N ASN A 73 -11.67 3.73 -31.91
CA ASN A 73 -11.11 5.07 -32.12
C ASN A 73 -9.66 5.04 -32.62
N ALA A 74 -8.88 4.02 -32.22
CA ALA A 74 -7.47 3.94 -32.59
C ALA A 74 -7.02 2.49 -32.80
N VAL A 75 -5.99 2.30 -33.64
CA VAL A 75 -5.35 1.00 -33.86
C VAL A 75 -3.85 1.13 -33.69
N ARG A 76 -3.26 0.24 -32.91
CA ARG A 76 -1.81 0.11 -32.80
C ARG A 76 -1.27 -0.90 -33.82
N THR A 77 -0.12 -0.57 -34.38
CA THR A 77 0.54 -1.44 -35.39
C THR A 77 1.16 -2.70 -34.80
N SER A 78 1.49 -2.69 -33.48
CA SER A 78 2.01 -3.88 -32.79
C SER A 78 0.97 -4.98 -32.71
N THR A 79 1.33 -6.18 -33.14
CA THR A 79 0.47 -7.36 -33.09
C THR A 79 0.47 -8.04 -31.71
N THR A 80 1.43 -7.70 -30.84
CA THR A 80 1.59 -8.28 -29.50
C THR A 80 1.03 -7.40 -28.39
N ASP A 81 0.40 -6.28 -28.75
CA ASP A 81 -0.14 -5.32 -27.80
C ASP A 81 -1.26 -5.91 -26.94
N VAL A 82 -1.17 -5.69 -25.63
CA VAL A 82 -2.14 -6.14 -24.64
C VAL A 82 -3.54 -5.58 -24.92
N LEU A 83 -3.63 -4.29 -25.28
CA LEU A 83 -4.91 -3.61 -25.56
C LEU A 83 -5.57 -4.08 -26.85
N ARG A 84 -4.79 -4.59 -27.81
CA ARG A 84 -5.35 -5.19 -29.01
C ARG A 84 -6.27 -6.37 -28.71
N ARG A 85 -6.05 -7.09 -27.63
CA ARG A 85 -6.90 -8.22 -27.20
C ARG A 85 -8.34 -7.78 -26.93
N PHE A 86 -8.54 -6.57 -26.40
CA PHE A 86 -9.87 -5.99 -26.26
C PHE A 86 -10.49 -5.71 -27.62
N ALA A 87 -9.76 -5.01 -28.49
CA ALA A 87 -10.25 -4.62 -29.81
C ALA A 87 -10.66 -5.83 -30.67
N VAL A 88 -10.01 -6.98 -30.51
CA VAL A 88 -10.32 -8.22 -31.25
C VAL A 88 -11.16 -9.22 -30.45
N GLY A 89 -11.57 -8.89 -29.22
CA GLY A 89 -12.46 -9.71 -28.39
C GLY A 89 -11.87 -11.03 -27.88
N VAL A 90 -10.55 -11.12 -27.71
CA VAL A 90 -9.84 -12.34 -27.23
C VAL A 90 -9.41 -12.25 -25.76
N THR A 91 -10.10 -11.47 -24.96
CA THR A 91 -9.87 -11.41 -23.51
C THR A 91 -10.50 -12.60 -22.80
N SER A 92 -9.83 -13.11 -21.78
CA SER A 92 -10.32 -14.19 -20.93
C SER A 92 -9.74 -14.05 -19.51
N PRO A 93 -10.28 -14.76 -18.51
CA PRO A 93 -9.73 -14.73 -17.15
C PRO A 93 -8.25 -15.16 -17.05
N THR A 94 -7.76 -15.93 -18.01
CA THR A 94 -6.35 -16.35 -18.12
C THR A 94 -5.52 -15.50 -19.07
N ASN A 95 -6.11 -14.48 -19.67
CA ASN A 95 -5.50 -13.57 -20.62
C ASN A 95 -6.08 -12.17 -20.45
N ASP A 96 -5.98 -11.67 -19.22
CA ASP A 96 -6.49 -10.36 -18.83
C ASP A 96 -5.38 -9.30 -18.99
N PRO A 97 -5.56 -8.30 -19.84
CA PRO A 97 -4.62 -7.18 -19.98
C PRO A 97 -4.44 -6.35 -18.71
N PHE A 98 -5.37 -6.44 -17.76
CA PHE A 98 -5.36 -5.67 -16.51
C PHE A 98 -4.96 -6.50 -15.27
N GLU A 99 -4.50 -7.74 -15.43
CA GLU A 99 -4.12 -8.63 -14.32
C GLU A 99 -3.16 -7.95 -13.33
N THR A 100 -2.15 -7.23 -13.85
CA THR A 100 -1.15 -6.55 -13.03
C THR A 100 -1.73 -5.41 -12.19
N TYR A 101 -2.84 -4.81 -12.62
CA TYR A 101 -3.48 -3.71 -11.90
C TYR A 101 -4.13 -4.17 -10.60
N TRP A 102 -4.69 -5.36 -10.58
CA TRP A 102 -5.26 -5.95 -9.36
C TRP A 102 -4.23 -6.02 -8.23
N ASP A 103 -3.07 -6.59 -8.51
CA ASP A 103 -1.98 -6.71 -7.54
C ASP A 103 -1.40 -5.35 -7.13
N ARG A 104 -1.20 -4.46 -8.09
CA ARG A 104 -0.71 -3.09 -7.88
C ARG A 104 -1.61 -2.31 -6.93
N ASP A 105 -2.91 -2.30 -7.21
CA ASP A 105 -3.87 -1.48 -6.49
C ASP A 105 -4.08 -2.00 -5.06
N TYR A 106 -4.12 -3.32 -4.88
CA TYR A 106 -4.19 -3.89 -3.54
C TYR A 106 -2.90 -3.71 -2.72
N LYS A 107 -1.72 -3.65 -3.36
CA LYS A 107 -0.48 -3.26 -2.68
C LYS A 107 -0.54 -1.82 -2.20
N ALA A 108 -1.08 -0.91 -3.00
CA ALA A 108 -1.27 0.48 -2.59
C ALA A 108 -2.30 0.59 -1.45
N ILE A 109 -3.46 -0.06 -1.57
CA ILE A 109 -4.49 -0.11 -0.52
C ILE A 109 -3.91 -0.70 0.78
N TYR A 110 -3.08 -1.73 0.70
CA TYR A 110 -2.38 -2.30 1.86
C TYR A 110 -1.50 -1.25 2.56
N ASN A 111 -0.67 -0.49 1.81
CA ASN A 111 0.19 0.54 2.37
C ASN A 111 -0.63 1.65 3.05
N VAL A 112 -1.72 2.08 2.41
CA VAL A 112 -2.65 3.05 3.00
C VAL A 112 -3.27 2.51 4.29
N ASN A 113 -3.75 1.26 4.27
CA ASN A 113 -4.35 0.66 5.45
C ASN A 113 -3.36 0.50 6.60
N MET A 114 -2.07 0.19 6.31
CA MET A 114 -1.00 0.19 7.31
C MET A 114 -0.81 1.56 7.95
N PHE A 115 -0.87 2.62 7.16
CA PHE A 115 -0.76 4.01 7.61
C PHE A 115 -1.97 4.44 8.45
N LEU A 116 -3.19 4.07 8.03
CA LEU A 116 -4.44 4.45 8.70
C LEU A 116 -4.70 3.64 9.97
N LYS A 117 -4.18 2.42 10.07
CA LYS A 117 -4.47 1.48 11.17
C LYS A 117 -4.21 2.10 12.53
N ALA A 118 -5.21 2.04 13.43
CA ALA A 118 -5.14 2.59 14.79
C ALA A 118 -4.67 4.05 14.84
N ASN A 119 -5.00 4.85 13.82
CA ASN A 119 -4.59 6.25 13.67
C ASN A 119 -3.07 6.48 13.71
N ARG A 120 -2.27 5.49 13.30
CA ARG A 120 -0.81 5.54 13.41
C ARG A 120 -0.22 6.74 12.70
N GLY A 121 -0.62 6.97 11.44
CA GLY A 121 -0.14 8.11 10.66
C GLY A 121 -0.50 9.47 11.30
N LEU A 122 -1.69 9.56 11.89
CA LEU A 122 -2.16 10.78 12.56
C LEU A 122 -1.47 10.99 13.93
N ASN A 123 -1.11 9.92 14.62
CA ASN A 123 -0.45 9.98 15.94
C ASN A 123 1.07 10.07 15.84
N MET A 124 1.66 9.95 14.65
CA MET A 124 3.09 10.06 14.42
C MET A 124 3.54 11.52 14.45
N ARG A 125 4.75 11.77 14.97
CA ARG A 125 5.40 13.07 14.90
C ARG A 125 6.41 13.06 13.75
N TYR A 126 6.21 13.94 12.77
CA TYR A 126 7.04 14.05 11.56
C TYR A 126 8.00 15.23 11.60
N MET A 127 7.65 16.30 12.30
CA MET A 127 8.41 17.55 12.36
C MET A 127 8.66 18.02 13.80
N LEU A 128 9.71 18.81 14.00
CA LEU A 128 10.04 19.39 15.31
C LEU A 128 9.12 20.56 15.68
N ASP A 129 8.74 21.37 14.71
CA ASP A 129 7.78 22.45 14.88
C ASP A 129 6.37 21.89 14.98
N ASP A 130 5.66 22.20 16.07
CA ASP A 130 4.35 21.62 16.36
C ASP A 130 3.28 22.02 15.34
N HIS A 131 3.34 23.25 14.85
CA HIS A 131 2.37 23.75 13.86
C HIS A 131 2.58 23.09 12.49
N LEU A 132 3.82 23.06 12.02
CA LEU A 132 4.16 22.37 10.75
C LEU A 132 3.92 20.87 10.84
N ASP A 133 4.13 20.28 12.01
CA ASP A 133 3.85 18.86 12.24
C ASP A 133 2.37 18.54 12.13
N GLU A 134 1.51 19.37 12.73
CA GLU A 134 0.06 19.22 12.63
C GLU A 134 -0.44 19.34 11.18
N LEU A 135 0.08 20.32 10.44
CA LEU A 135 -0.25 20.51 9.03
C LEU A 135 0.15 19.28 8.18
N LEU A 136 1.37 18.78 8.38
CA LEU A 136 1.87 17.63 7.65
C LEU A 136 1.09 16.38 8.00
N ARG A 137 0.79 16.14 9.28
CA ARG A 137 -0.03 15.00 9.72
C ARG A 137 -1.42 15.01 9.07
N ASN A 138 -2.09 16.14 9.12
CA ASN A 138 -3.43 16.30 8.51
C ASN A 138 -3.37 16.07 6.99
N ARG A 139 -2.37 16.63 6.32
CA ARG A 139 -2.16 16.43 4.89
C ARG A 139 -1.93 14.96 4.56
N LEU A 140 -0.98 14.28 5.20
CA LEU A 140 -0.69 12.87 4.96
C LEU A 140 -1.90 11.99 5.24
N TRP A 141 -2.69 12.34 6.26
CA TRP A 141 -3.92 11.65 6.60
C TRP A 141 -4.97 11.79 5.51
N GLY A 142 -5.15 13.00 4.98
CA GLY A 142 -6.04 13.26 3.85
C GLY A 142 -5.55 12.62 2.54
N GLU A 143 -4.24 12.66 2.27
CA GLU A 143 -3.62 11.97 1.11
C GLU A 143 -3.85 10.46 1.18
N ALA A 144 -3.74 9.84 2.36
CA ALA A 144 -4.01 8.42 2.55
C ALA A 144 -5.42 8.04 2.11
N TYR A 145 -6.44 8.79 2.54
CA TYR A 145 -7.82 8.55 2.12
C TYR A 145 -8.03 8.81 0.62
N ALA A 146 -7.46 9.89 0.09
CA ALA A 146 -7.56 10.21 -1.33
C ALA A 146 -6.95 9.11 -2.21
N LEU A 147 -5.77 8.61 -1.85
CA LEU A 147 -5.10 7.54 -2.55
C LEU A 147 -5.89 6.23 -2.46
N ARG A 148 -6.47 5.89 -1.29
CA ARG A 148 -7.31 4.70 -1.17
C ARG A 148 -8.55 4.81 -2.03
N ALA A 149 -9.21 5.95 -2.05
CA ALA A 149 -10.37 6.20 -2.92
C ALA A 149 -9.98 6.04 -4.39
N TRP A 150 -8.81 6.56 -4.79
CA TRP A 150 -8.32 6.48 -6.17
C TRP A 150 -8.06 5.02 -6.60
N PHE A 151 -7.35 4.22 -5.79
CA PHE A 151 -7.08 2.82 -6.11
C PHE A 151 -8.33 1.95 -6.08
N GLN A 152 -9.27 2.23 -5.17
CA GLN A 152 -10.57 1.57 -5.13
C GLN A 152 -11.41 1.90 -6.37
N TRP A 153 -11.37 3.14 -6.84
CA TRP A 153 -12.02 3.56 -8.08
C TRP A 153 -11.37 2.89 -9.30
N ASP A 154 -10.04 2.79 -9.33
CA ASP A 154 -9.30 2.12 -10.40
C ASP A 154 -9.68 0.62 -10.50
N LEU A 155 -9.76 -0.07 -9.34
CA LEU A 155 -10.28 -1.44 -9.27
C LEU A 155 -11.72 -1.55 -9.78
N LEU A 156 -12.58 -0.61 -9.40
CA LEU A 156 -13.99 -0.63 -9.80
C LEU A 156 -14.17 -0.47 -11.31
N GLN A 157 -13.39 0.40 -11.93
CA GLN A 157 -13.40 0.61 -13.37
C GLN A 157 -12.96 -0.63 -14.17
N LYS A 158 -11.93 -1.32 -13.70
CA LYS A 158 -11.32 -2.43 -14.43
C LYS A 158 -12.00 -3.77 -14.16
N PHE A 159 -12.43 -3.98 -12.93
CA PHE A 159 -12.92 -5.27 -12.46
C PHE A 159 -14.39 -5.26 -12.05
N GLY A 160 -15.03 -4.08 -11.96
CA GLY A 160 -16.46 -3.97 -11.70
C GLY A 160 -17.29 -4.50 -12.89
N GLY A 161 -18.40 -5.16 -12.60
CA GLY A 161 -19.26 -5.66 -13.65
C GLY A 161 -20.30 -6.67 -13.20
N ARG A 162 -21.09 -7.15 -14.15
CA ARG A 162 -22.14 -8.11 -13.89
C ARG A 162 -21.57 -9.51 -13.71
N GLY A 163 -21.83 -10.13 -12.57
CA GLY A 163 -21.50 -11.52 -12.30
C GLY A 163 -22.36 -12.50 -13.10
N THR A 164 -21.97 -13.77 -13.06
CA THR A 164 -22.71 -14.86 -13.73
C THR A 164 -24.11 -15.07 -13.18
N ASP A 165 -24.34 -14.66 -11.94
CA ASP A 165 -25.64 -14.66 -11.25
C ASP A 165 -26.49 -13.41 -11.55
N GLY A 166 -26.01 -12.53 -12.41
CA GLY A 166 -26.68 -11.28 -12.81
C GLY A 166 -26.49 -10.11 -11.84
N ARG A 167 -25.89 -10.32 -10.66
CA ARG A 167 -25.63 -9.23 -9.71
C ARG A 167 -24.51 -8.31 -10.24
N LEU A 168 -24.65 -7.01 -9.99
CA LEU A 168 -23.63 -6.05 -10.28
C LEU A 168 -22.62 -6.03 -9.11
N LEU A 169 -21.40 -6.50 -9.39
CA LEU A 169 -20.34 -6.69 -8.40
C LEU A 169 -19.20 -5.72 -8.65
N GLY A 170 -18.58 -5.28 -7.55
CA GLY A 170 -17.34 -4.50 -7.55
C GLY A 170 -16.12 -5.37 -7.26
N TYR A 171 -15.35 -4.99 -6.27
CA TYR A 171 -14.13 -5.63 -5.77
C TYR A 171 -14.30 -5.95 -4.27
N PRO A 172 -13.46 -6.82 -3.66
CA PRO A 172 -13.42 -7.00 -2.21
C PRO A 172 -12.94 -5.73 -1.50
N ILE A 173 -13.77 -5.13 -0.66
CA ILE A 173 -13.42 -3.96 0.13
C ILE A 173 -12.54 -4.39 1.30
N LEU A 174 -11.25 -3.99 1.28
CA LEU A 174 -10.29 -4.26 2.35
C LEU A 174 -9.93 -2.92 3.02
N LEU A 175 -10.34 -2.74 4.28
CA LEU A 175 -10.07 -1.54 5.07
C LEU A 175 -9.00 -1.77 6.15
N GLU A 176 -8.57 -3.01 6.33
CA GLU A 176 -7.48 -3.40 7.22
C GLU A 176 -6.36 -4.07 6.42
N PRO A 177 -5.11 -3.95 6.86
CA PRO A 177 -4.01 -4.64 6.21
C PRO A 177 -4.12 -6.16 6.42
N VAL A 178 -4.16 -6.92 5.34
CA VAL A 178 -4.16 -8.38 5.37
C VAL A 178 -2.71 -8.88 5.30
N ARG A 179 -2.25 -9.57 6.34
CA ARG A 179 -0.87 -10.02 6.52
C ARG A 179 -0.73 -11.49 6.19
N VAL A 180 -0.73 -11.82 4.93
CA VAL A 180 -0.67 -13.22 4.47
C VAL A 180 0.61 -13.94 4.91
N TRP A 181 1.71 -13.22 5.14
CA TRP A 181 2.98 -13.81 5.59
C TRP A 181 3.00 -14.19 7.08
N GLU A 182 2.03 -13.75 7.87
CA GLU A 182 1.83 -14.16 9.26
C GLU A 182 0.90 -15.38 9.38
N MET A 183 0.28 -15.79 8.27
CA MET A 183 -0.70 -16.86 8.22
C MET A 183 -0.03 -18.21 7.98
N SER A 184 -0.56 -19.25 8.61
CA SER A 184 -0.21 -20.63 8.28
C SER A 184 -0.71 -21.01 6.87
N PRO A 185 -0.14 -22.04 6.24
CA PRO A 185 -0.63 -22.52 4.95
C PRO A 185 -2.11 -22.92 4.95
N GLU A 186 -2.64 -23.38 6.10
CA GLU A 186 -4.04 -23.72 6.28
C GLU A 186 -4.93 -22.46 6.25
N GLU A 187 -4.55 -21.43 7.00
CA GLU A 187 -5.25 -20.14 7.03
C GLU A 187 -5.25 -19.48 5.66
N MET A 188 -4.11 -19.49 4.96
CA MET A 188 -4.04 -18.95 3.59
C MET A 188 -4.96 -19.70 2.62
N ARG A 189 -5.04 -21.05 2.71
CA ARG A 189 -5.96 -21.83 1.88
C ARG A 189 -7.42 -21.55 2.18
N GLY A 190 -7.73 -21.22 3.43
CA GLY A 190 -9.07 -20.84 3.89
C GLY A 190 -9.46 -19.40 3.55
N LEU A 191 -8.48 -18.55 3.27
CA LEU A 191 -8.72 -17.13 3.00
C LEU A 191 -9.53 -16.94 1.72
N ARG A 192 -10.69 -16.32 1.85
CA ARG A 192 -11.57 -15.98 0.72
C ARG A 192 -12.11 -14.58 0.96
N PHE A 193 -11.98 -13.74 -0.06
CA PHE A 193 -12.58 -12.42 -0.09
C PHE A 193 -13.67 -12.40 -1.15
N GLU A 194 -14.91 -12.31 -0.72
CA GLU A 194 -16.03 -12.14 -1.63
C GLU A 194 -16.03 -10.72 -2.20
N ARG A 195 -16.47 -10.61 -3.45
CA ARG A 195 -16.66 -9.30 -4.09
C ARG A 195 -17.87 -8.62 -3.47
N ASN A 196 -17.70 -7.38 -3.08
CA ASN A 196 -18.80 -6.52 -2.67
C ASN A 196 -19.66 -6.13 -3.88
N THR A 197 -20.88 -5.66 -3.61
CA THR A 197 -21.71 -5.08 -4.66
C THR A 197 -21.08 -3.80 -5.20
N TYR A 198 -21.44 -3.44 -6.41
CA TYR A 198 -20.98 -2.20 -7.05
C TYR A 198 -21.32 -0.97 -6.19
N ASP A 199 -22.55 -0.93 -5.68
CA ASP A 199 -23.04 0.19 -4.84
C ASP A 199 -22.29 0.31 -3.51
N GLU A 200 -21.93 -0.81 -2.88
CA GLU A 200 -21.09 -0.80 -1.67
C GLU A 200 -19.70 -0.25 -1.97
N CYS A 201 -19.12 -0.62 -3.12
CA CYS A 201 -17.82 -0.10 -3.55
C CYS A 201 -17.89 1.40 -3.81
N VAL A 202 -18.89 1.90 -4.53
CA VAL A 202 -19.11 3.34 -4.74
C VAL A 202 -19.27 4.06 -3.40
N ALA A 203 -20.10 3.53 -2.51
CA ALA A 203 -20.32 4.13 -1.19
C ALA A 203 -19.01 4.19 -0.37
N GLN A 204 -18.12 3.18 -0.48
CA GLN A 204 -16.84 3.21 0.20
C GLN A 204 -15.88 4.25 -0.41
N ILE A 205 -15.82 4.35 -1.73
CA ILE A 205 -15.02 5.38 -2.42
C ILE A 205 -15.46 6.77 -1.97
N LEU A 206 -16.77 7.05 -1.94
CA LEU A 206 -17.30 8.34 -1.50
C LEU A 206 -16.96 8.63 -0.03
N ARG A 207 -17.04 7.65 0.88
CA ARG A 207 -16.61 7.84 2.28
C ARG A 207 -15.14 8.23 2.39
N ASP A 208 -14.29 7.62 1.58
CA ASP A 208 -12.86 7.96 1.57
C ASP A 208 -12.62 9.34 0.96
N CYS A 209 -13.37 9.74 -0.08
CA CYS A 209 -13.33 11.10 -0.63
C CYS A 209 -13.76 12.15 0.41
N ASP A 210 -14.84 11.91 1.15
CA ASP A 210 -15.30 12.79 2.22
C ASP A 210 -14.24 12.94 3.33
N SER A 211 -13.59 11.83 3.69
CA SER A 211 -12.51 11.84 4.65
C SER A 211 -11.29 12.62 4.14
N ALA A 212 -10.92 12.43 2.89
CA ALA A 212 -9.85 13.19 2.26
C ALA A 212 -10.15 14.70 2.23
N TYR A 213 -11.37 15.08 1.82
CA TYR A 213 -11.81 16.46 1.77
C TYR A 213 -11.72 17.16 3.12
N LYS A 214 -11.98 16.46 4.21
CA LYS A 214 -11.92 17.00 5.57
C LYS A 214 -10.50 17.40 5.98
N TYR A 215 -9.48 16.69 5.51
CA TYR A 215 -8.09 16.85 5.98
C TYR A 215 -7.18 17.55 4.97
N LEU A 216 -7.46 17.44 3.68
CA LEU A 216 -6.63 18.06 2.64
C LEU A 216 -6.84 19.57 2.58
N PRO A 217 -5.78 20.37 2.38
CA PRO A 217 -5.90 21.77 2.07
C PRO A 217 -6.49 21.97 0.66
N ILE A 218 -7.18 23.08 0.43
CA ILE A 218 -7.79 23.41 -0.87
C ILE A 218 -6.73 23.61 -1.95
N ALA A 219 -5.61 24.23 -1.60
CA ALA A 219 -4.49 24.43 -2.51
C ALA A 219 -3.19 23.91 -1.88
N HIS A 220 -2.28 23.41 -2.71
CA HIS A 220 -0.98 22.90 -2.22
C HIS A 220 -0.19 23.92 -1.41
N ARG A 221 -0.24 25.21 -1.79
CA ARG A 221 0.41 26.31 -1.06
C ARG A 221 -0.14 26.49 0.36
N ASP A 222 -1.39 26.11 0.60
CA ASP A 222 -2.08 26.26 1.87
C ASP A 222 -1.61 25.24 2.92
N PHE A 223 -0.70 24.34 2.52
CA PHE A 223 0.01 23.46 3.42
C PHE A 223 0.84 24.23 4.47
N LEU A 224 1.40 25.38 4.09
CA LEU A 224 2.22 26.23 4.98
C LEU A 224 1.40 27.27 5.76
N VAL A 225 0.20 27.59 5.29
CA VAL A 225 -0.69 28.61 5.88
C VAL A 225 -2.14 28.12 5.75
N PRO A 226 -2.64 27.28 6.67
CA PRO A 226 -4.02 26.83 6.58
C PRO A 226 -4.98 27.98 6.91
N ASN A 227 -5.72 28.42 5.92
CA ASN A 227 -6.92 29.21 6.16
C ASN A 227 -8.09 28.27 6.41
N ALA A 228 -8.46 28.09 7.66
CA ALA A 228 -9.60 27.29 8.06
C ALA A 228 -10.93 27.81 7.49
N ASP A 229 -10.99 29.08 7.10
CA ASP A 229 -12.19 29.75 6.60
C ASP A 229 -12.43 29.60 5.08
N ASP A 230 -11.42 29.20 4.30
CA ASP A 230 -11.54 29.03 2.85
C ASP A 230 -12.13 27.65 2.42
N ARG A 231 -12.52 26.82 3.36
CA ARG A 231 -13.13 25.50 3.12
C ARG A 231 -14.66 25.53 3.04
N ARG A 232 -15.27 26.70 2.85
CA ARG A 232 -16.74 26.81 2.74
C ARG A 232 -17.19 27.14 1.33
#